data_1224f2e76f1656c2f7a34afdfa8b0995
#
_entry.id   1224f2e76f1656c2f7a34afdfa8b0995
#
_cell.length_a   1.000
_cell.length_b   1.000
_cell.length_c   1.000
_cell.angle_alpha   90.00
_cell.angle_beta   90.00
_cell.angle_gamma   90.00
#
_symmetry.space_group_name_H-M   'P 1'
#
loop_
_entity.id
_entity.type
_entity.pdbx_description
1 polymer ?
#
loop_
_entity_poly.entity_id
_entity_poly.type
_entity_poly.pdbx_seq_one_letter_code
_entity_poly.pdbx_strand_id
1 'polypeptide(L)'
;MFRLEVRTSTPAWFNLALPLLAIGATLVLCSGLIALAGAGVLEAYGVMFTASLGDSYAITETMVRAAPMIFTGLAVAVAFRAKFWNIGAEGQLLAGAVASCFVGAIPMPGPLAMVLMAMAGAAAGAAVALVPATLRVKFKVDDVVSSLLLNSVIYYALMALIEGPWKDSFSGYPISPPIEDSANFPVLLEGTRLHLGVVVALLTAPLIWFLIVRTTLGFRIRVTGENPEAARYGGINVERVLISTALLSGTLAGLAGVGEVGGVHFQVMSDISPGYGYSGIVVAMLARLNPLGVVPAAIFLAAVMTGAEAMSRATGVPAFLSDVIQGTALLAMLVALLFTAYRIRRVGAAR
;
A
#
# COMPACT_ATOMS: atom_id res chain seq x y z
N MET A 1 -25.55 -23.46 -18.98
CA MET A 1 -25.19 -22.07 -18.70
C MET A 1 -24.52 -22.02 -17.33
N PHE A 2 -23.40 -21.29 -17.14
CA PHE A 2 -22.77 -21.14 -15.83
C PHE A 2 -23.29 -19.85 -15.17
N ARG A 3 -23.63 -19.90 -13.89
CA ARG A 3 -24.07 -18.74 -13.11
C ARG A 3 -23.16 -18.58 -11.88
N LEU A 4 -22.73 -17.36 -11.64
CA LEU A 4 -22.02 -16.99 -10.42
C LEU A 4 -23.04 -16.73 -9.31
N GLU A 5 -22.97 -17.49 -8.23
CA GLU A 5 -23.79 -17.30 -7.04
C GLU A 5 -22.93 -16.85 -5.87
N VAL A 6 -23.38 -15.87 -5.12
CA VAL A 6 -22.71 -15.42 -3.88
C VAL A 6 -22.69 -16.57 -2.88
N ARG A 7 -21.53 -16.86 -2.30
CA ARG A 7 -21.41 -17.84 -1.21
C ARG A 7 -21.94 -17.26 0.08
N THR A 8 -22.81 -17.97 0.74
CA THR A 8 -23.36 -17.61 2.06
C THR A 8 -22.44 -18.00 3.22
N SER A 9 -21.58 -19.00 3.01
CA SER A 9 -20.58 -19.43 3.99
C SER A 9 -19.38 -20.05 3.27
N THR A 10 -18.18 -19.78 3.76
CA THR A 10 -16.92 -20.42 3.30
C THR A 10 -16.32 -21.20 4.47
N PRO A 11 -15.95 -22.48 4.29
CA PRO A 11 -15.21 -23.22 5.30
C PRO A 11 -13.86 -22.51 5.61
N ALA A 12 -13.42 -22.55 6.87
CA ALA A 12 -12.19 -21.87 7.28
C ALA A 12 -10.95 -22.32 6.48
N TRP A 13 -10.84 -23.61 6.17
CA TRP A 13 -9.74 -24.16 5.37
C TRP A 13 -9.69 -23.59 3.94
N PHE A 14 -10.84 -23.27 3.36
CA PHE A 14 -10.93 -22.72 2.02
C PHE A 14 -10.32 -21.30 1.93
N ASN A 15 -10.42 -20.53 3.01
CA ASN A 15 -9.81 -19.21 3.11
C ASN A 15 -8.28 -19.26 3.13
N LEU A 16 -7.70 -20.40 3.56
CA LEU A 16 -6.25 -20.62 3.56
C LEU A 16 -5.78 -21.31 2.26
N ALA A 17 -6.56 -22.26 1.77
CA ALA A 17 -6.19 -23.04 0.59
C ALA A 17 -6.16 -22.21 -0.69
N LEU A 18 -7.11 -21.29 -0.90
CA LEU A 18 -7.16 -20.48 -2.12
C LEU A 18 -5.98 -19.53 -2.29
N PRO A 19 -5.52 -18.77 -1.28
CA PRO A 19 -4.27 -18.03 -1.37
C PRO A 19 -3.06 -18.90 -1.70
N LEU A 20 -2.94 -20.07 -1.08
CA LEU A 20 -1.83 -21.00 -1.37
C LEU A 20 -1.90 -21.54 -2.81
N LEU A 21 -3.09 -21.85 -3.31
CA LEU A 21 -3.30 -22.23 -4.72
C LEU A 21 -2.97 -21.09 -5.67
N ALA A 22 -3.31 -19.84 -5.33
CA ALA A 22 -2.94 -18.67 -6.13
C ALA A 22 -1.43 -18.48 -6.22
N ILE A 23 -0.72 -18.65 -5.09
CA ILE A 23 0.74 -18.62 -5.05
C ILE A 23 1.30 -19.75 -5.93
N GLY A 24 0.82 -20.98 -5.76
CA GLY A 24 1.24 -22.12 -6.57
C GLY A 24 1.01 -21.91 -8.07
N ALA A 25 -0.17 -21.40 -8.45
CA ALA A 25 -0.48 -21.06 -9.83
C ALA A 25 0.46 -19.97 -10.39
N THR A 26 0.77 -18.95 -9.61
CA THR A 26 1.75 -17.91 -9.99
C THR A 26 3.12 -18.52 -10.24
N LEU A 27 3.61 -19.36 -9.32
CA LEU A 27 4.93 -20.02 -9.47
C LEU A 27 4.95 -20.91 -10.71
N VAL A 28 3.88 -21.65 -10.99
CA VAL A 28 3.79 -22.49 -12.21
C VAL A 28 3.77 -21.64 -13.48
N LEU A 29 2.99 -20.57 -13.52
CA LEU A 29 2.93 -19.67 -14.68
C LEU A 29 4.27 -18.97 -14.93
N CYS A 30 4.90 -18.48 -13.88
CA CYS A 30 6.16 -17.75 -13.98
C CYS A 30 7.35 -18.68 -14.24
N SER A 31 7.26 -19.99 -13.90
CA SER A 31 8.33 -20.94 -14.20
C SER A 31 8.61 -21.06 -15.71
N GLY A 32 7.57 -20.99 -16.53
CA GLY A 32 7.71 -20.96 -18.00
C GLY A 32 8.50 -19.73 -18.48
N LEU A 33 8.23 -18.56 -17.92
CA LEU A 33 8.91 -17.31 -18.27
C LEU A 33 10.37 -17.30 -17.79
N ILE A 34 10.65 -17.83 -16.58
CA ILE A 34 12.00 -17.97 -16.04
C ILE A 34 12.83 -18.92 -16.91
N ALA A 35 12.26 -20.07 -17.30
CA ALA A 35 12.91 -21.02 -18.18
C ALA A 35 13.19 -20.44 -19.56
N LEU A 36 12.25 -19.67 -20.15
CA LEU A 36 12.45 -18.96 -21.41
C LEU A 36 13.54 -17.88 -21.32
N ALA A 37 13.74 -17.28 -20.16
CA ALA A 37 14.83 -16.35 -19.89
C ALA A 37 16.19 -17.05 -19.70
N GLY A 38 16.24 -18.39 -19.76
CA GLY A 38 17.48 -19.17 -19.66
C GLY A 38 17.95 -19.47 -18.24
N ALA A 39 17.16 -19.13 -17.20
CA ALA A 39 17.51 -19.37 -15.81
C ALA A 39 16.95 -20.69 -15.28
N GLY A 40 17.64 -21.31 -14.32
CA GLY A 40 17.19 -22.48 -13.61
C GLY A 40 15.99 -22.14 -12.70
N VAL A 41 14.82 -22.72 -12.96
CA VAL A 41 13.57 -22.39 -12.24
C VAL A 41 13.70 -22.64 -10.73
N LEU A 42 14.28 -23.78 -10.33
CA LEU A 42 14.46 -24.10 -8.90
C LEU A 42 15.49 -23.21 -8.22
N GLU A 43 16.55 -22.83 -8.92
CA GLU A 43 17.54 -21.87 -8.44
C GLU A 43 16.90 -20.49 -8.25
N ALA A 44 16.16 -20.01 -9.24
CA ALA A 44 15.44 -18.74 -9.21
C ALA A 44 14.49 -18.63 -8.01
N TYR A 45 13.69 -19.68 -7.77
CA TYR A 45 12.78 -19.71 -6.62
C TYR A 45 13.51 -19.92 -5.28
N GLY A 46 14.63 -20.66 -5.28
CA GLY A 46 15.51 -20.77 -4.12
C GLY A 46 16.05 -19.40 -3.70
N VAL A 47 16.56 -18.62 -4.65
CA VAL A 47 17.01 -17.23 -4.42
C VAL A 47 15.85 -16.35 -3.94
N MET A 48 14.68 -16.44 -4.58
CA MET A 48 13.49 -15.69 -4.16
C MET A 48 13.15 -15.91 -2.68
N PHE A 49 13.12 -17.17 -2.27
CA PHE A 49 12.78 -17.53 -0.89
C PHE A 49 13.86 -17.10 0.10
N THR A 50 15.13 -17.40 -0.20
CA THR A 50 16.24 -17.07 0.70
C THR A 50 16.45 -15.57 0.85
N ALA A 51 16.29 -14.81 -0.22
CA ALA A 51 16.45 -13.35 -0.18
C ALA A 51 15.29 -12.61 0.52
N SER A 52 14.12 -13.24 0.68
CA SER A 52 12.99 -12.63 1.37
C SER A 52 12.78 -13.13 2.80
N LEU A 53 13.11 -14.40 3.08
CA LEU A 53 12.78 -15.06 4.36
C LEU A 53 13.91 -15.97 4.88
N GLY A 54 15.05 -16.05 4.20
CA GLY A 54 16.09 -17.04 4.49
C GLY A 54 16.89 -16.78 5.76
N ASP A 55 17.06 -15.54 6.15
CA ASP A 55 17.80 -15.16 7.35
C ASP A 55 17.18 -13.92 8.03
N SER A 56 17.75 -13.53 9.16
CA SER A 56 17.24 -12.37 9.93
C SER A 56 17.33 -11.06 9.16
N TYR A 57 18.39 -10.88 8.34
CA TYR A 57 18.54 -9.70 7.50
C TYR A 57 17.45 -9.65 6.42
N ALA A 58 17.23 -10.75 5.70
CA ALA A 58 16.19 -10.86 4.68
C ALA A 58 14.79 -10.58 5.24
N ILE A 59 14.49 -11.10 6.43
CA ILE A 59 13.23 -10.84 7.13
C ILE A 59 13.09 -9.37 7.48
N THR A 60 14.13 -8.71 8.00
CA THR A 60 14.06 -7.29 8.34
C THR A 60 13.91 -6.40 7.12
N GLU A 61 14.61 -6.70 6.00
CA GLU A 61 14.43 -6.00 4.73
C GLU A 61 12.99 -6.16 4.18
N THR A 62 12.43 -7.35 4.28
CA THR A 62 11.03 -7.60 3.93
C THR A 62 10.07 -6.78 4.82
N MET A 63 10.35 -6.66 6.11
CA MET A 63 9.54 -5.85 7.03
C MET A 63 9.65 -4.35 6.74
N VAL A 64 10.84 -3.85 6.40
CA VAL A 64 11.05 -2.46 5.97
C VAL A 64 10.21 -2.16 4.73
N ARG A 65 10.26 -3.04 3.73
CA ARG A 65 9.48 -2.89 2.50
C ARG A 65 7.96 -3.05 2.73
N ALA A 66 7.55 -3.82 3.73
CA ALA A 66 6.13 -3.98 4.08
C ALA A 66 5.55 -2.73 4.75
N ALA A 67 6.34 -1.92 5.43
CA ALA A 67 5.85 -0.78 6.22
C ALA A 67 5.03 0.23 5.39
N PRO A 68 5.50 0.76 4.25
CA PRO A 68 4.70 1.66 3.42
C PRO A 68 3.43 0.98 2.89
N MET A 69 3.48 -0.33 2.56
CA MET A 69 2.31 -1.08 2.11
C MET A 69 1.30 -1.35 3.24
N ILE A 70 1.75 -1.43 4.50
CA ILE A 70 0.85 -1.49 5.66
C ILE A 70 0.07 -0.17 5.76
N PHE A 71 0.75 0.97 5.73
CA PHE A 71 0.10 2.27 5.80
C PHE A 71 -0.86 2.52 4.64
N THR A 72 -0.44 2.28 3.39
CA THR A 72 -1.28 2.46 2.21
C THR A 72 -2.42 1.44 2.16
N GLY A 73 -2.19 0.20 2.58
CA GLY A 73 -3.23 -0.82 2.73
C GLY A 73 -4.28 -0.46 3.77
N LEU A 74 -3.87 0.09 4.91
CA LEU A 74 -4.78 0.62 5.92
C LEU A 74 -5.56 1.82 5.41
N ALA A 75 -4.90 2.73 4.69
CA ALA A 75 -5.52 3.89 4.05
C ALA A 75 -6.67 3.47 3.13
N VAL A 76 -6.40 2.52 2.24
CA VAL A 76 -7.39 1.96 1.31
C VAL A 76 -8.47 1.17 2.05
N ALA A 77 -8.11 0.34 3.04
CA ALA A 77 -9.08 -0.44 3.80
C ALA A 77 -10.11 0.44 4.51
N VAL A 78 -9.68 1.57 5.06
CA VAL A 78 -10.57 2.56 5.69
C VAL A 78 -11.48 3.23 4.65
N ALA A 79 -10.92 3.71 3.55
CA ALA A 79 -11.64 4.40 2.50
C ALA A 79 -12.72 3.52 1.84
N PHE A 80 -12.36 2.30 1.47
CA PHE A 80 -13.26 1.36 0.78
C PHE A 80 -14.40 0.85 1.67
N ARG A 81 -14.21 0.86 2.99
CA ARG A 81 -15.31 0.56 3.92
C ARG A 81 -16.43 1.58 3.88
N ALA A 82 -16.13 2.83 3.54
CA ALA A 82 -17.15 3.86 3.30
C ALA A 82 -17.63 3.90 1.86
N LYS A 83 -17.18 2.96 1.00
CA LYS A 83 -17.33 3.00 -0.46
C LYS A 83 -16.82 4.32 -1.06
N PHE A 84 -15.80 4.89 -0.45
CA PHE A 84 -14.97 5.94 -1.03
C PHE A 84 -13.77 5.25 -1.71
N TRP A 85 -13.77 5.24 -3.03
CA TRP A 85 -12.78 4.52 -3.83
C TRP A 85 -11.51 5.35 -4.01
N ASN A 86 -10.74 5.50 -2.92
CA ASN A 86 -9.48 6.24 -2.93
C ASN A 86 -8.38 5.42 -3.62
N ILE A 87 -8.14 5.68 -4.90
CA ILE A 87 -6.98 5.16 -5.67
C ILE A 87 -5.80 6.13 -5.60
N GLY A 88 -5.99 7.26 -4.90
CA GLY A 88 -5.02 8.34 -4.75
C GLY A 88 -3.91 8.10 -3.72
N ALA A 89 -3.81 6.91 -3.12
CA ALA A 89 -2.85 6.63 -2.06
C ALA A 89 -1.38 6.84 -2.49
N GLU A 90 -1.06 6.64 -3.78
CA GLU A 90 0.27 6.90 -4.32
C GLU A 90 0.63 8.38 -4.26
N GLY A 91 -0.22 9.25 -4.80
CA GLY A 91 -0.01 10.71 -4.74
C GLY A 91 0.00 11.27 -3.32
N GLN A 92 -0.82 10.67 -2.43
CA GLN A 92 -0.86 11.04 -1.02
C GLN A 92 0.44 10.65 -0.29
N LEU A 93 1.03 9.50 -0.63
CA LEU A 93 2.35 9.06 -0.16
C LEU A 93 3.43 10.02 -0.65
N LEU A 94 3.45 10.32 -1.95
CA LEU A 94 4.43 11.23 -2.55
C LEU A 94 4.35 12.64 -1.93
N ALA A 95 3.15 13.18 -1.74
CA ALA A 95 2.96 14.46 -1.07
C ALA A 95 3.45 14.42 0.38
N GLY A 96 3.20 13.30 1.07
CA GLY A 96 3.71 13.06 2.43
C GLY A 96 5.23 13.01 2.48
N ALA A 97 5.87 12.36 1.51
CA ALA A 97 7.31 12.30 1.38
C ALA A 97 7.93 13.70 1.16
N VAL A 98 7.36 14.48 0.24
CA VAL A 98 7.82 15.86 -0.02
C VAL A 98 7.70 16.73 1.22
N ALA A 99 6.54 16.71 1.88
CA ALA A 99 6.30 17.53 3.07
C ALA A 99 7.20 17.13 4.26
N SER A 100 7.44 15.83 4.45
CA SER A 100 8.33 15.33 5.49
C SER A 100 9.78 15.68 5.22
N CYS A 101 10.24 15.57 3.97
CA CYS A 101 11.59 15.96 3.57
C CYS A 101 11.83 17.46 3.81
N PHE A 102 10.87 18.31 3.44
CA PHE A 102 10.97 19.75 3.66
C PHE A 102 11.14 20.08 5.15
N VAL A 103 10.42 19.42 6.04
CA VAL A 103 10.53 19.61 7.48
C VAL A 103 11.82 18.97 8.01
N GLY A 104 12.17 17.78 7.55
CA GLY A 104 13.37 17.05 7.99
C GLY A 104 14.69 17.71 7.62
N ALA A 105 14.70 18.59 6.61
CA ALA A 105 15.87 19.38 6.21
C ALA A 105 16.12 20.59 7.14
N ILE A 106 15.24 20.86 8.12
CA ILE A 106 15.41 21.98 9.06
C ILE A 106 16.16 21.47 10.30
N PRO A 107 17.31 22.09 10.68
CA PRO A 107 18.05 21.69 11.88
C PRO A 107 17.21 21.84 13.17
N MET A 108 16.96 20.73 13.82
CA MET A 108 16.20 20.69 15.09
C MET A 108 16.49 19.40 15.87
N PRO A 109 16.10 19.33 17.19
CA PRO A 109 16.25 18.08 17.95
C PRO A 109 15.50 16.92 17.33
N GLY A 110 16.14 15.75 17.24
CA GLY A 110 15.64 14.57 16.53
C GLY A 110 14.20 14.15 16.86
N PRO A 111 13.82 14.00 18.16
CA PRO A 111 12.42 13.65 18.49
C PRO A 111 11.40 14.68 17.99
N LEU A 112 11.76 15.97 17.99
CA LEU A 112 10.90 17.02 17.45
C LEU A 112 10.81 16.93 15.93
N ALA A 113 11.93 16.70 15.25
CA ALA A 113 11.99 16.53 13.80
C ALA A 113 11.08 15.38 13.36
N MET A 114 11.19 14.21 13.98
CA MET A 114 10.37 13.02 13.65
C MET A 114 8.86 13.31 13.83
N VAL A 115 8.46 13.96 14.91
CA VAL A 115 7.05 14.30 15.15
C VAL A 115 6.54 15.31 14.13
N LEU A 116 7.31 16.36 13.83
CA LEU A 116 6.92 17.38 12.86
C LEU A 116 6.91 16.82 11.43
N MET A 117 7.85 15.95 11.06
CA MET A 117 7.83 15.22 9.80
C MET A 117 6.56 14.37 9.67
N ALA A 118 6.22 13.62 10.74
CA ALA A 118 5.01 12.80 10.74
C ALA A 118 3.74 13.65 10.62
N MET A 119 3.67 14.78 11.32
CA MET A 119 2.55 15.72 11.22
C MET A 119 2.44 16.36 9.84
N ALA A 120 3.56 16.81 9.27
CA ALA A 120 3.59 17.43 7.94
C ALA A 120 3.19 16.44 6.85
N GLY A 121 3.77 15.23 6.88
CA GLY A 121 3.43 14.19 5.90
C GLY A 121 1.99 13.71 6.01
N ALA A 122 1.49 13.53 7.24
CA ALA A 122 0.10 13.19 7.50
C ALA A 122 -0.86 14.28 6.99
N ALA A 123 -0.54 15.55 7.26
CA ALA A 123 -1.34 16.70 6.81
C ALA A 123 -1.33 16.84 5.28
N ALA A 124 -0.16 16.67 4.63
CA ALA A 124 -0.04 16.73 3.17
C ALA A 124 -0.84 15.61 2.49
N GLY A 125 -0.71 14.36 2.96
CA GLY A 125 -1.50 13.25 2.44
C GLY A 125 -3.00 13.47 2.64
N ALA A 126 -3.42 13.97 3.80
CA ALA A 126 -4.81 14.31 4.08
C ALA A 126 -5.33 15.44 3.16
N ALA A 127 -4.52 16.48 2.92
CA ALA A 127 -4.89 17.58 2.03
C ALA A 127 -5.09 17.11 0.58
N VAL A 128 -4.23 16.23 0.09
CA VAL A 128 -4.37 15.61 -1.24
C VAL A 128 -5.65 14.77 -1.30
N ALA A 129 -5.95 13.95 -0.28
CA ALA A 129 -7.16 13.13 -0.23
C ALA A 129 -8.45 13.97 -0.13
N LEU A 130 -8.37 15.17 0.43
CA LEU A 130 -9.51 16.08 0.56
C LEU A 130 -10.03 16.54 -0.80
N VAL A 131 -9.18 16.65 -1.82
CA VAL A 131 -9.55 17.11 -3.17
C VAL A 131 -10.60 16.18 -3.79
N PRO A 132 -10.34 14.88 -4.04
CA PRO A 132 -11.33 13.98 -4.62
C PRO A 132 -12.56 13.81 -3.71
N ALA A 133 -12.39 13.83 -2.37
CA ALA A 133 -13.52 13.76 -1.45
C ALA A 133 -14.47 14.96 -1.59
N THR A 134 -13.92 16.17 -1.73
CA THR A 134 -14.71 17.38 -1.93
C THR A 134 -15.40 17.38 -3.28
N LEU A 135 -14.71 16.97 -4.36
CA LEU A 135 -15.27 16.81 -5.69
C LEU A 135 -16.45 15.83 -5.69
N ARG A 136 -16.30 14.70 -5.01
CA ARG A 136 -17.38 13.72 -4.87
C ARG A 136 -18.57 14.26 -4.09
N VAL A 137 -18.33 14.88 -2.95
CA VAL A 137 -19.41 15.37 -2.06
C VAL A 137 -20.15 16.54 -2.69
N LYS A 138 -19.45 17.55 -3.22
CA LYS A 138 -20.09 18.78 -3.73
C LYS A 138 -20.56 18.66 -5.18
N PHE A 139 -19.75 18.03 -6.02
CA PHE A 139 -19.98 18.02 -7.48
C PHE A 139 -20.37 16.65 -8.02
N LYS A 140 -20.42 15.61 -7.17
CA LYS A 140 -20.75 14.23 -7.55
C LYS A 140 -19.79 13.64 -8.60
N VAL A 141 -18.56 14.15 -8.66
CA VAL A 141 -17.50 13.63 -9.52
C VAL A 141 -17.10 12.26 -9.01
N ASP A 142 -16.74 11.36 -9.92
CA ASP A 142 -16.25 10.03 -9.62
C ASP A 142 -14.91 10.11 -8.84
N ASP A 143 -14.86 9.43 -7.70
CA ASP A 143 -13.70 9.44 -6.80
C ASP A 143 -12.54 8.59 -7.31
N VAL A 144 -12.81 7.54 -8.09
CA VAL A 144 -11.78 6.72 -8.74
C VAL A 144 -10.98 7.56 -9.72
N VAL A 145 -11.69 8.22 -10.66
CA VAL A 145 -11.06 9.02 -11.71
C VAL A 145 -10.32 10.20 -11.12
N SER A 146 -10.96 10.95 -10.21
CA SER A 146 -10.35 12.16 -9.64
C SER A 146 -9.12 11.84 -8.77
N SER A 147 -9.16 10.76 -7.98
CA SER A 147 -8.02 10.36 -7.15
C SER A 147 -6.87 9.77 -7.98
N LEU A 148 -7.18 9.00 -9.04
CA LEU A 148 -6.17 8.45 -9.94
C LEU A 148 -5.43 9.54 -10.74
N LEU A 149 -6.18 10.50 -11.31
CA LEU A 149 -5.56 11.63 -12.03
C LEU A 149 -4.71 12.49 -11.11
N LEU A 150 -5.12 12.67 -9.86
CA LEU A 150 -4.37 13.45 -8.88
C LEU A 150 -3.00 12.80 -8.55
N ASN A 151 -2.86 11.47 -8.62
CA ASN A 151 -1.56 10.80 -8.50
C ASN A 151 -0.56 11.33 -9.52
N SER A 152 -0.99 11.46 -10.79
CA SER A 152 -0.13 11.98 -11.86
C SER A 152 0.22 13.46 -11.62
N VAL A 153 -0.74 14.27 -11.17
CA VAL A 153 -0.50 15.69 -10.85
C VAL A 153 0.55 15.80 -9.75
N ILE A 154 0.42 15.04 -8.67
CA ILE A 154 1.39 15.07 -7.55
C ILE A 154 2.75 14.52 -8.01
N TYR A 155 2.79 13.45 -8.81
CA TYR A 155 4.03 12.90 -9.34
C TYR A 155 4.77 13.93 -10.20
N TYR A 156 4.08 14.60 -11.15
CA TYR A 156 4.73 15.62 -11.97
C TYR A 156 5.09 16.89 -11.18
N ALA A 157 4.34 17.22 -10.13
CA ALA A 157 4.72 18.30 -9.21
C ALA A 157 6.02 17.94 -8.44
N LEU A 158 6.15 16.69 -7.97
CA LEU A 158 7.38 16.17 -7.39
C LEU A 158 8.54 16.26 -8.39
N MET A 159 8.35 15.79 -9.63
CA MET A 159 9.39 15.85 -10.67
C MET A 159 9.83 17.29 -10.94
N ALA A 160 8.88 18.22 -11.08
CA ALA A 160 9.20 19.64 -11.26
C ALA A 160 9.99 20.21 -10.07
N LEU A 161 9.75 19.72 -8.87
CA LEU A 161 10.47 20.16 -7.67
C LEU A 161 11.91 19.65 -7.65
N ILE A 162 12.14 18.34 -7.89
CA ILE A 162 13.48 17.73 -7.84
C ILE A 162 14.33 18.02 -9.10
N GLU A 163 13.71 18.29 -10.25
CA GLU A 163 14.42 18.74 -11.46
C GLU A 163 14.69 20.24 -11.46
N GLY A 164 13.95 21.01 -10.64
CA GLY A 164 14.04 22.45 -10.51
C GLY A 164 14.75 22.92 -9.23
N PRO A 165 14.01 23.49 -8.27
CA PRO A 165 14.60 24.16 -7.10
C PRO A 165 15.31 23.21 -6.11
N TRP A 166 14.98 21.92 -6.12
CA TRP A 166 15.59 20.91 -5.25
C TRP A 166 16.66 20.09 -5.93
N LYS A 167 16.91 20.33 -7.22
CA LYS A 167 17.95 19.61 -7.94
C LYS A 167 19.30 19.76 -7.25
N ASP A 168 19.98 18.63 -6.99
CA ASP A 168 21.32 18.69 -6.44
C ASP A 168 22.29 19.39 -7.42
N SER A 169 22.76 20.55 -7.02
CA SER A 169 23.64 21.39 -7.83
C SER A 169 25.05 20.80 -8.01
N PHE A 170 25.45 19.86 -7.12
CA PHE A 170 26.77 19.24 -7.17
C PHE A 170 26.80 18.03 -8.10
N SER A 171 25.90 17.09 -7.93
CA SER A 171 25.84 15.88 -8.77
C SER A 171 25.02 16.04 -10.04
N GLY A 172 24.13 17.06 -10.09
CA GLY A 172 23.19 17.25 -11.19
C GLY A 172 22.05 16.24 -11.24
N TYR A 173 21.96 15.33 -10.27
CA TYR A 173 20.85 14.37 -10.19
C TYR A 173 19.56 15.02 -9.70
N PRO A 174 18.37 14.53 -10.17
CA PRO A 174 17.06 15.00 -9.73
C PRO A 174 16.70 14.39 -8.37
N ILE A 175 17.38 14.87 -7.33
CA ILE A 175 17.17 14.46 -5.93
C ILE A 175 17.06 15.69 -5.05
N SER A 176 16.29 15.59 -3.97
CA SER A 176 16.18 16.66 -2.98
C SER A 176 17.46 16.76 -2.13
N PRO A 177 17.67 17.90 -1.44
CA PRO A 177 18.59 17.90 -0.32
C PRO A 177 18.25 16.80 0.68
N PRO A 178 19.24 16.15 1.32
CA PRO A 178 19.00 15.16 2.36
C PRO A 178 18.38 15.83 3.59
N ILE A 179 17.64 15.04 4.37
CA ILE A 179 17.19 15.46 5.69
C ILE A 179 18.38 15.50 6.65
N GLU A 180 18.25 16.27 7.74
CA GLU A 180 19.26 16.31 8.79
C GLU A 180 19.43 14.93 9.45
N ASP A 181 20.66 14.58 9.82
CA ASP A 181 20.96 13.30 10.48
C ASP A 181 20.16 13.09 11.76
N SER A 182 19.86 14.20 12.48
CA SER A 182 19.01 14.16 13.66
C SER A 182 17.56 13.76 13.39
N ALA A 183 17.09 13.95 12.17
CA ALA A 183 15.74 13.62 11.72
C ALA A 183 15.60 12.16 11.23
N ASN A 184 16.71 11.44 11.05
CA ASN A 184 16.72 10.04 10.66
C ASN A 184 16.02 9.18 11.72
N PHE A 185 15.20 8.26 11.28
CA PHE A 185 14.54 7.34 12.19
C PHE A 185 15.55 6.36 12.79
N PRO A 186 15.53 6.16 14.12
CA PRO A 186 16.46 5.25 14.76
C PRO A 186 16.32 3.82 14.22
N VAL A 187 17.45 3.21 13.91
CA VAL A 187 17.56 1.80 13.56
C VAL A 187 17.41 0.97 14.83
N LEU A 188 16.55 -0.05 14.79
CA LEU A 188 16.18 -0.86 15.95
C LEU A 188 17.07 -2.10 16.12
N LEU A 189 17.68 -2.57 15.03
CA LEU A 189 18.54 -3.74 15.01
C LEU A 189 19.82 -3.41 14.25
N GLU A 190 20.96 -3.42 14.93
CA GLU A 190 22.26 -3.14 14.33
C GLU A 190 22.56 -4.05 13.12
N GLY A 191 23.12 -3.47 12.07
CA GLY A 191 23.40 -4.19 10.83
C GLY A 191 22.21 -4.38 9.91
N THR A 192 21.03 -3.82 10.23
CA THR A 192 19.82 -3.85 9.38
C THR A 192 19.28 -2.45 9.12
N ARG A 193 18.31 -2.33 8.22
CA ARG A 193 17.57 -1.08 7.99
C ARG A 193 16.22 -1.03 8.73
N LEU A 194 16.02 -1.92 9.71
CA LEU A 194 14.78 -1.95 10.49
C LEU A 194 14.68 -0.70 11.37
N HIS A 195 13.83 0.24 11.02
CA HIS A 195 13.70 1.53 11.65
C HIS A 195 12.37 1.70 12.40
N LEU A 196 12.28 2.75 13.22
CA LEU A 196 11.09 3.04 14.03
C LEU A 196 9.78 3.09 13.22
N GLY A 197 9.83 3.56 11.97
CA GLY A 197 8.65 3.64 11.08
C GLY A 197 7.96 2.30 10.88
N VAL A 198 8.70 1.18 10.87
CA VAL A 198 8.14 -0.18 10.75
C VAL A 198 7.29 -0.52 11.98
N VAL A 199 7.78 -0.20 13.17
CA VAL A 199 7.02 -0.43 14.42
C VAL A 199 5.76 0.42 14.45
N VAL A 200 5.85 1.68 14.04
CA VAL A 200 4.67 2.57 13.94
C VAL A 200 3.66 2.00 12.95
N ALA A 201 4.09 1.50 11.79
CA ALA A 201 3.20 0.85 10.82
C ALA A 201 2.47 -0.35 11.42
N LEU A 202 3.19 -1.24 12.12
CA LEU A 202 2.63 -2.41 12.80
C LEU A 202 1.63 -2.02 13.90
N LEU A 203 1.93 -1.00 14.71
CA LEU A 203 1.05 -0.52 15.77
C LEU A 203 -0.17 0.24 15.23
N THR A 204 -0.06 0.82 14.04
CA THR A 204 -1.18 1.52 13.39
C THR A 204 -2.29 0.55 12.99
N ALA A 205 -1.99 -0.69 12.63
CA ALA A 205 -3.00 -1.67 12.22
C ALA A 205 -4.01 -2.01 13.33
N PRO A 206 -3.61 -2.38 14.56
CA PRO A 206 -4.55 -2.59 15.67
C PRO A 206 -5.28 -1.29 16.08
N LEU A 207 -4.63 -0.12 15.98
CA LEU A 207 -5.26 1.17 16.24
C LEU A 207 -6.41 1.44 15.26
N ILE A 208 -6.18 1.26 13.96
CA ILE A 208 -7.21 1.42 12.93
C ILE A 208 -8.30 0.34 13.06
N TRP A 209 -7.92 -0.89 13.40
CA TRP A 209 -8.90 -1.94 13.70
C TRP A 209 -9.81 -1.51 14.87
N PHE A 210 -9.24 -1.02 15.97
CA PHE A 210 -10.00 -0.53 17.12
C PHE A 210 -10.91 0.63 16.70
N LEU A 211 -10.39 1.61 15.95
CA LEU A 211 -11.17 2.73 15.45
C LEU A 211 -12.37 2.26 14.62
N ILE A 212 -12.15 1.35 13.66
CA ILE A 212 -13.22 0.88 12.77
C ILE A 212 -14.25 0.01 13.51
N VAL A 213 -13.81 -0.83 14.45
CA VAL A 213 -14.72 -1.83 15.07
C VAL A 213 -15.40 -1.30 16.33
N ARG A 214 -14.71 -0.47 17.12
CA ARG A 214 -15.10 -0.10 18.49
C ARG A 214 -15.54 1.34 18.67
N THR A 215 -15.35 2.23 17.66
CA THR A 215 -15.71 3.64 17.81
C THR A 215 -16.98 4.02 17.05
N THR A 216 -17.57 5.15 17.44
CA THR A 216 -18.73 5.75 16.75
C THR A 216 -18.39 6.21 15.33
N LEU A 217 -17.16 6.69 15.10
CA LEU A 217 -16.69 7.04 13.76
C LEU A 217 -16.63 5.79 12.88
N GLY A 218 -16.04 4.70 13.36
CA GLY A 218 -15.98 3.43 12.63
C GLY A 218 -17.36 2.86 12.34
N PHE A 219 -18.30 2.98 13.28
CA PHE A 219 -19.70 2.60 13.05
C PHE A 219 -20.32 3.42 11.90
N ARG A 220 -20.17 4.76 11.93
CA ARG A 220 -20.68 5.63 10.88
C ARG A 220 -20.05 5.31 9.49
N ILE A 221 -18.75 5.04 9.44
CA ILE A 221 -18.05 4.62 8.21
C ILE A 221 -18.67 3.34 7.64
N ARG A 222 -18.86 2.30 8.47
CA ARG A 222 -19.44 1.02 8.03
C ARG A 222 -20.88 1.18 7.54
N VAL A 223 -21.75 1.86 8.32
CA VAL A 223 -23.15 2.06 7.95
C VAL A 223 -23.28 2.88 6.67
N THR A 224 -22.44 3.93 6.51
CA THR A 224 -22.41 4.73 5.26
C THR A 224 -22.00 3.87 4.07
N GLY A 225 -21.05 2.96 4.25
CA GLY A 225 -20.61 2.06 3.18
C GLY A 225 -21.64 0.99 2.84
N GLU A 226 -22.40 0.47 3.81
CA GLU A 226 -23.44 -0.53 3.54
C GLU A 226 -24.63 0.10 2.78
N ASN A 227 -25.20 1.16 3.33
CA ASN A 227 -26.30 1.88 2.69
C ASN A 227 -26.30 3.37 3.09
N PRO A 228 -25.85 4.28 2.18
CA PRO A 228 -25.81 5.71 2.45
C PRO A 228 -27.19 6.34 2.70
N GLU A 229 -28.24 5.81 2.07
CA GLU A 229 -29.62 6.33 2.25
C GLU A 229 -30.16 5.97 3.64
N ALA A 230 -29.98 4.71 4.05
CA ALA A 230 -30.34 4.27 5.41
C ALA A 230 -29.54 5.05 6.47
N ALA A 231 -28.23 5.33 6.22
CA ALA A 231 -27.40 6.13 7.09
C ALA A 231 -27.97 7.56 7.27
N ARG A 232 -28.39 8.20 6.18
CA ARG A 232 -29.03 9.52 6.22
C ARG A 232 -30.33 9.50 6.98
N TYR A 233 -31.18 8.50 6.75
CA TYR A 233 -32.44 8.33 7.46
C TYR A 233 -32.21 8.15 8.97
N GLY A 234 -31.14 7.46 9.37
CA GLY A 234 -30.68 7.32 10.75
C GLY A 234 -29.96 8.56 11.32
N GLY A 235 -29.98 9.72 10.65
CA GLY A 235 -29.41 10.97 11.13
C GLY A 235 -27.90 11.09 10.95
N ILE A 236 -27.25 10.19 10.20
CA ILE A 236 -25.80 10.25 9.92
C ILE A 236 -25.54 11.20 8.75
N ASN A 237 -24.70 12.21 8.97
CA ASN A 237 -24.25 13.08 7.89
C ASN A 237 -23.20 12.35 7.02
N VAL A 238 -23.66 11.75 5.92
CA VAL A 238 -22.85 10.94 5.00
C VAL A 238 -21.69 11.75 4.41
N GLU A 239 -21.90 13.02 4.10
CA GLU A 239 -20.87 13.89 3.51
C GLU A 239 -19.71 14.12 4.48
N ARG A 240 -20.01 14.41 5.75
CA ARG A 240 -18.99 14.55 6.79
C ARG A 240 -18.24 13.22 7.02
N VAL A 241 -18.94 12.08 6.96
CA VAL A 241 -18.31 10.76 7.09
C VAL A 241 -17.36 10.51 5.93
N LEU A 242 -17.74 10.79 4.69
CA LEU A 242 -16.88 10.63 3.52
C LEU A 242 -15.63 11.52 3.61
N ILE A 243 -15.78 12.80 3.97
CA ILE A 243 -14.64 13.72 4.14
C ILE A 243 -13.72 13.24 5.26
N SER A 244 -14.25 12.89 6.43
CA SER A 244 -13.42 12.39 7.55
C SER A 244 -12.71 11.07 7.22
N THR A 245 -13.37 10.20 6.46
CA THR A 245 -12.77 8.95 5.97
C THR A 245 -11.63 9.22 4.98
N ALA A 246 -11.82 10.17 4.05
CA ALA A 246 -10.79 10.57 3.11
C ALA A 246 -9.58 11.20 3.82
N LEU A 247 -9.81 12.08 4.78
CA LEU A 247 -8.75 12.68 5.59
C LEU A 247 -7.95 11.60 6.35
N LEU A 248 -8.62 10.65 6.99
CA LEU A 248 -7.97 9.56 7.69
C LEU A 248 -7.18 8.66 6.73
N SER A 249 -7.75 8.34 5.58
CA SER A 249 -7.07 7.58 4.52
C SER A 249 -5.82 8.31 4.01
N GLY A 250 -5.95 9.60 3.68
CA GLY A 250 -4.82 10.41 3.22
C GLY A 250 -3.72 10.58 4.27
N THR A 251 -4.10 10.74 5.56
CA THR A 251 -3.16 10.76 6.67
C THR A 251 -2.31 9.49 6.71
N LEU A 252 -2.94 8.33 6.61
CA LEU A 252 -2.24 7.04 6.62
C LEU A 252 -1.32 6.89 5.40
N ALA A 253 -1.78 7.24 4.21
CA ALA A 253 -0.95 7.19 3.01
C ALA A 253 0.22 8.19 3.07
N GLY A 254 0.01 9.40 3.62
CA GLY A 254 1.08 10.37 3.83
C GLY A 254 2.16 9.88 4.80
N LEU A 255 1.76 9.16 5.86
CA LEU A 255 2.71 8.53 6.81
C LEU A 255 3.57 7.45 6.16
N ALA A 256 3.10 6.77 5.09
CA ALA A 256 3.96 5.88 4.32
C ALA A 256 5.14 6.64 3.70
N GLY A 257 4.89 7.81 3.11
CA GLY A 257 5.96 8.66 2.56
C GLY A 257 6.94 9.18 3.62
N VAL A 258 6.43 9.48 4.83
CA VAL A 258 7.31 9.84 5.96
C VAL A 258 8.26 8.70 6.31
N GLY A 259 7.76 7.44 6.33
CA GLY A 259 8.56 6.26 6.59
C GLY A 259 9.67 6.05 5.57
N GLU A 260 9.39 6.30 4.28
CA GLU A 260 10.38 6.20 3.20
C GLU A 260 11.47 7.27 3.32
N VAL A 261 11.09 8.52 3.60
CA VAL A 261 12.07 9.61 3.77
C VAL A 261 12.85 9.46 5.05
N GLY A 262 12.20 9.25 6.19
CA GLY A 262 12.87 9.23 7.50
C GLY A 262 13.65 7.96 7.79
N GLY A 263 13.28 6.81 7.16
CA GLY A 263 13.82 5.51 7.50
C GLY A 263 14.62 4.80 6.42
N VAL A 264 14.44 5.16 5.13
CA VAL A 264 15.01 4.39 4.02
C VAL A 264 15.89 5.23 3.11
N HIS A 265 15.35 6.35 2.58
CA HIS A 265 16.00 7.12 1.52
C HIS A 265 16.68 8.39 2.01
N PHE A 266 16.24 8.98 3.13
CA PHE A 266 16.75 10.22 3.74
C PHE A 266 16.66 11.45 2.84
N GLN A 267 16.03 11.32 1.69
CA GLN A 267 15.82 12.34 0.68
C GLN A 267 14.67 11.93 -0.24
N VAL A 268 14.19 12.84 -1.07
CA VAL A 268 13.18 12.56 -2.10
C VAL A 268 13.83 12.38 -3.44
N MET A 269 13.47 11.33 -4.17
CA MET A 269 13.93 11.01 -5.53
C MET A 269 12.74 10.55 -6.38
N SER A 270 12.96 10.43 -7.69
CA SER A 270 11.90 10.06 -8.65
C SER A 270 11.25 8.70 -8.40
N ASP A 271 11.99 7.76 -7.86
CA ASP A 271 11.64 6.36 -7.61
C ASP A 271 11.47 6.04 -6.11
N ILE A 272 11.18 7.06 -5.29
CA ILE A 272 10.95 6.89 -3.84
C ILE A 272 9.80 5.90 -3.53
N SER A 273 8.86 5.74 -4.43
CA SER A 273 7.80 4.73 -4.34
C SER A 273 7.74 3.92 -5.63
N PRO A 274 7.99 2.62 -5.59
CA PRO A 274 7.76 1.72 -6.73
C PRO A 274 6.27 1.33 -6.86
N GLY A 275 5.34 2.23 -6.52
CA GLY A 275 3.91 2.00 -6.57
C GLY A 275 3.33 1.39 -5.28
N TYR A 276 3.87 1.74 -4.12
CA TYR A 276 3.36 1.26 -2.81
C TYR A 276 1.90 1.64 -2.57
N GLY A 277 1.43 2.79 -3.08
CA GLY A 277 0.03 3.19 -2.97
C GLY A 277 -0.91 2.29 -3.78
N TYR A 278 -0.50 1.87 -4.98
CA TYR A 278 -1.25 0.92 -5.79
C TYR A 278 -1.20 -0.49 -5.17
N SER A 279 -0.04 -0.90 -4.70
CA SER A 279 0.13 -2.17 -3.97
C SER A 279 -0.75 -2.23 -2.71
N GLY A 280 -0.95 -1.09 -2.04
CA GLY A 280 -1.85 -0.95 -0.89
C GLY A 280 -3.30 -1.31 -1.21
N ILE A 281 -3.78 -1.07 -2.44
CA ILE A 281 -5.13 -1.49 -2.87
C ILE A 281 -5.23 -3.02 -2.84
N VAL A 282 -4.22 -3.69 -3.37
CA VAL A 282 -4.20 -5.15 -3.42
C VAL A 282 -4.08 -5.74 -2.02
N VAL A 283 -3.21 -5.17 -1.19
CA VAL A 283 -3.06 -5.54 0.23
C VAL A 283 -4.39 -5.40 0.98
N ALA A 284 -5.11 -4.29 0.81
CA ALA A 284 -6.41 -4.07 1.44
C ALA A 284 -7.46 -5.08 0.97
N MET A 285 -7.49 -5.38 -0.33
CA MET A 285 -8.40 -6.37 -0.92
C MET A 285 -8.07 -7.78 -0.45
N LEU A 286 -6.78 -8.15 -0.40
CA LEU A 286 -6.31 -9.42 0.12
C LEU A 286 -6.69 -9.60 1.60
N ALA A 287 -6.57 -8.53 2.38
CA ALA A 287 -7.02 -8.46 3.77
C ALA A 287 -8.57 -8.42 3.93
N ARG A 288 -9.34 -8.41 2.83
CA ARG A 288 -10.80 -8.21 2.83
C ARG A 288 -11.20 -6.96 3.62
N LEU A 289 -10.44 -5.89 3.47
CA LEU A 289 -10.58 -4.62 4.18
C LEU A 289 -10.47 -4.75 5.72
N ASN A 290 -9.93 -5.87 6.24
CA ASN A 290 -9.68 -6.04 7.66
C ASN A 290 -8.33 -5.42 8.03
N PRO A 291 -8.28 -4.39 8.90
CA PRO A 291 -7.01 -3.72 9.23
C PRO A 291 -5.94 -4.66 9.80
N LEU A 292 -6.32 -5.66 10.62
CA LEU A 292 -5.35 -6.64 11.13
C LEU A 292 -4.84 -7.58 10.03
N GLY A 293 -5.66 -7.89 9.03
CA GLY A 293 -5.30 -8.70 7.88
C GLY A 293 -4.36 -7.98 6.91
N VAL A 294 -4.31 -6.63 6.95
CA VAL A 294 -3.41 -5.81 6.13
C VAL A 294 -1.94 -6.14 6.41
N VAL A 295 -1.58 -6.37 7.68
CA VAL A 295 -0.19 -6.66 8.07
C VAL A 295 0.35 -7.92 7.38
N PRO A 296 -0.23 -9.12 7.55
CA PRO A 296 0.26 -10.31 6.87
C PRO A 296 0.17 -10.22 5.35
N ALA A 297 -0.83 -9.52 4.81
CA ALA A 297 -0.96 -9.30 3.37
C ALA A 297 0.17 -8.43 2.81
N ALA A 298 0.54 -7.36 3.52
CA ALA A 298 1.65 -6.49 3.16
C ALA A 298 3.00 -7.21 3.24
N ILE A 299 3.25 -7.98 4.33
CA ILE A 299 4.47 -8.77 4.48
C ILE A 299 4.60 -9.80 3.36
N PHE A 300 3.52 -10.47 3.02
CA PHE A 300 3.51 -11.43 1.90
C PHE A 300 3.88 -10.74 0.57
N LEU A 301 3.26 -9.61 0.27
CA LEU A 301 3.55 -8.89 -0.96
C LEU A 301 4.98 -8.35 -0.98
N ALA A 302 5.46 -7.81 0.15
CA ALA A 302 6.85 -7.37 0.30
C ALA A 302 7.85 -8.51 0.06
N ALA A 303 7.57 -9.71 0.60
CA ALA A 303 8.41 -10.89 0.37
C ALA A 303 8.48 -11.27 -1.11
N VAL A 304 7.35 -11.23 -1.83
CA VAL A 304 7.31 -11.48 -3.27
C VAL A 304 8.14 -10.45 -4.03
N MET A 305 7.99 -9.15 -3.72
CA MET A 305 8.73 -8.07 -4.38
C MET A 305 10.24 -8.18 -4.11
N THR A 306 10.63 -8.34 -2.85
CA THR A 306 12.06 -8.47 -2.44
C THR A 306 12.70 -9.70 -3.07
N GLY A 307 11.99 -10.83 -3.04
CA GLY A 307 12.45 -12.08 -3.64
C GLY A 307 12.60 -12.00 -5.16
N ALA A 308 11.62 -11.41 -5.86
CA ALA A 308 11.65 -11.27 -7.30
C ALA A 308 12.80 -10.36 -7.80
N GLU A 309 13.05 -9.25 -7.10
CA GLU A 309 14.20 -8.39 -7.41
C GLU A 309 15.55 -9.09 -7.14
N ALA A 310 15.67 -9.81 -6.03
CA ALA A 310 16.87 -10.57 -5.72
C ALA A 310 17.12 -11.68 -6.74
N MET A 311 16.08 -12.40 -7.15
CA MET A 311 16.14 -13.38 -8.22
C MET A 311 16.66 -12.75 -9.51
N SER A 312 16.10 -11.61 -9.94
CA SER A 312 16.55 -10.90 -11.14
C SER A 312 18.04 -10.57 -11.09
N ARG A 313 18.53 -10.05 -9.97
CA ARG A 313 19.96 -9.73 -9.79
C ARG A 313 20.87 -10.95 -9.77
N ALA A 314 20.42 -12.07 -9.17
CA ALA A 314 21.27 -13.26 -9.00
C ALA A 314 21.33 -14.13 -10.26
N THR A 315 20.22 -14.24 -11.00
CA THR A 315 20.10 -15.13 -12.16
C THR A 315 20.29 -14.43 -13.51
N GLY A 316 20.49 -13.11 -13.52
CA GLY A 316 20.62 -12.31 -14.75
C GLY A 316 19.31 -12.20 -15.55
N VAL A 317 18.22 -12.66 -15.02
CA VAL A 317 16.88 -12.53 -15.62
C VAL A 317 16.51 -11.05 -15.65
N PRO A 318 15.92 -10.56 -16.77
CA PRO A 318 15.57 -9.14 -16.88
C PRO A 318 14.69 -8.64 -15.74
N ALA A 319 14.96 -7.44 -15.23
CA ALA A 319 14.27 -6.88 -14.06
C ALA A 319 12.74 -6.78 -14.24
N PHE A 320 12.27 -6.51 -15.47
CA PHE A 320 10.83 -6.47 -15.77
C PHE A 320 10.11 -7.83 -15.54
N LEU A 321 10.83 -8.96 -15.49
CA LEU A 321 10.22 -10.24 -15.13
C LEU A 321 9.79 -10.25 -13.65
N SER A 322 10.47 -9.51 -12.78
CA SER A 322 10.04 -9.29 -11.39
C SER A 322 8.68 -8.62 -11.33
N ASP A 323 8.45 -7.61 -12.17
CA ASP A 323 7.17 -6.90 -12.28
C ASP A 323 6.06 -7.82 -12.80
N VAL A 324 6.39 -8.69 -13.77
CA VAL A 324 5.46 -9.70 -14.28
C VAL A 324 5.10 -10.73 -13.20
N ILE A 325 6.06 -11.20 -12.42
CA ILE A 325 5.83 -12.13 -11.29
C ILE A 325 4.92 -11.46 -10.27
N GLN A 326 5.23 -10.23 -9.88
CA GLN A 326 4.41 -9.45 -8.96
C GLN A 326 2.99 -9.26 -9.50
N GLY A 327 2.83 -8.78 -10.73
CA GLY A 327 1.53 -8.58 -11.37
C GLY A 327 0.72 -9.87 -11.47
N THR A 328 1.37 -10.98 -11.84
CA THR A 328 0.74 -12.31 -11.93
C THR A 328 0.31 -12.81 -10.55
N ALA A 329 1.14 -12.63 -9.52
CA ALA A 329 0.80 -12.99 -8.14
C ALA A 329 -0.42 -12.21 -7.64
N LEU A 330 -0.46 -10.91 -7.89
CA LEU A 330 -1.58 -10.05 -7.54
C LEU A 330 -2.88 -10.48 -8.25
N LEU A 331 -2.78 -10.75 -9.55
CA LEU A 331 -3.93 -11.15 -10.36
C LEU A 331 -4.46 -12.52 -9.94
N ALA A 332 -3.57 -13.50 -9.73
CA ALA A 332 -3.93 -14.82 -9.22
C ALA A 332 -4.62 -14.74 -7.85
N MET A 333 -4.12 -13.86 -6.96
CA MET A 333 -4.71 -13.65 -5.66
C MET A 333 -6.10 -13.00 -5.74
N LEU A 334 -6.30 -12.00 -6.61
CA LEU A 334 -7.62 -11.40 -6.86
C LEU A 334 -8.62 -12.42 -7.39
N VAL A 335 -8.18 -13.29 -8.31
CA VAL A 335 -8.99 -14.41 -8.83
C VAL A 335 -9.34 -15.38 -7.70
N ALA A 336 -8.39 -15.73 -6.84
CA ALA A 336 -8.65 -16.58 -5.66
C ALA A 336 -9.69 -15.95 -4.72
N LEU A 337 -9.61 -14.64 -4.47
CA LEU A 337 -10.60 -13.92 -3.68
C LEU A 337 -12.00 -13.98 -4.32
N LEU A 338 -12.09 -13.86 -5.65
CA LEU A 338 -13.35 -13.99 -6.37
C LEU A 338 -14.00 -15.36 -6.12
N PHE A 339 -13.22 -16.45 -6.11
CA PHE A 339 -13.71 -17.79 -5.79
C PHE A 339 -14.08 -17.97 -4.30
N THR A 340 -13.56 -17.15 -3.39
CA THR A 340 -14.03 -17.13 -2.01
C THR A 340 -15.40 -16.46 -1.88
N ALA A 341 -15.68 -15.43 -2.68
CA ALA A 341 -16.93 -14.67 -2.65
C ALA A 341 -18.05 -15.34 -3.45
N TYR A 342 -17.70 -16.00 -4.55
CA TYR A 342 -18.65 -16.57 -5.50
C TYR A 342 -18.40 -18.06 -5.72
N ARG A 343 -19.47 -18.81 -6.05
CA ARG A 343 -19.39 -20.16 -6.55
C ARG A 343 -19.95 -20.24 -7.98
N ILE A 344 -19.29 -21.03 -8.82
CA ILE A 344 -19.79 -21.34 -10.15
C ILE A 344 -20.80 -22.46 -10.04
N ARG A 345 -22.06 -22.19 -10.36
CA ARG A 345 -23.12 -23.20 -10.42
C ARG A 345 -23.49 -23.48 -11.88
N ARG A 346 -23.51 -24.75 -12.23
CA ARG A 346 -24.04 -25.18 -13.53
C ARG A 346 -25.57 -25.16 -13.44
N VAL A 347 -26.20 -24.24 -14.16
CA VAL A 347 -27.66 -24.27 -14.31
C VAL A 347 -27.92 -25.28 -15.41
N GLY A 348 -28.50 -26.43 -15.01
CA GLY A 348 -28.99 -27.40 -15.98
C GLY A 348 -30.04 -26.74 -16.86
N ALA A 349 -30.03 -27.05 -18.15
CA ALA A 349 -31.16 -26.70 -19.02
C ALA A 349 -32.42 -27.29 -18.39
N ALA A 350 -33.35 -26.41 -17.98
CA ALA A 350 -34.68 -26.87 -17.64
C ALA A 350 -35.23 -27.62 -18.86
N ARG A 351 -35.55 -28.90 -18.67
CA ARG A 351 -36.35 -29.69 -19.64
C ARG A 351 -37.76 -29.18 -19.64
#